data_1d81e6637f8f66afe1d5f40ae6ba861e
#
_entry.id   1d81e6637f8f66afe1d5f40ae6ba861e
#
_cell.length_a   1.000
_cell.length_b   1.000
_cell.length_c   1.000
_cell.angle_alpha   90.00
_cell.angle_beta   90.00
_cell.angle_gamma   90.00
#
_symmetry.space_group_name_H-M   'P 1'
#
loop_
_entity.id
_entity.type
_entity.pdbx_description
1 polymer ?
#
loop_
_entity_poly.entity_id
_entity_poly.type
_entity_poly.pdbx_seq_one_letter_code
_entity_poly.pdbx_strand_id
1 'polypeptide(L)'
;MAKRNIDAKEIVNEVVQLDEQRRATQVELDNTLSESNKLSKDIGDLMKAGEKSKATILKEKTVLLKEKSKELAEKADALANELLEKLYTLPNLPADIVPEGKTPEENVNVFQEGAIPVLHEGAQPHWELVKKYDIIDFELGNKITGAGFPVYKGKGAKLQ
;
A
#
# COMPACT_ATOMS: atom_id res chain seq x y z
N MET A 1 4.86 -11.40 -14.69
CA MET A 1 3.66 -11.93 -14.02
C MET A 1 3.23 -13.30 -14.54
N ALA A 2 3.68 -13.72 -15.72
CA ALA A 2 3.38 -15.05 -16.26
C ALA A 2 3.64 -16.20 -15.26
N LYS A 3 4.78 -16.20 -14.56
CA LYS A 3 5.13 -17.20 -13.54
C LYS A 3 4.09 -17.35 -12.39
N ARG A 4 3.19 -16.38 -12.21
CA ARG A 4 2.09 -16.44 -11.23
C ARG A 4 0.74 -16.72 -11.88
N ASN A 5 0.72 -17.00 -13.19
CA ASN A 5 -0.49 -17.19 -14.00
C ASN A 5 -1.50 -16.03 -13.87
N ILE A 6 -0.99 -14.81 -13.67
CA ILE A 6 -1.79 -13.59 -13.56
C ILE A 6 -1.55 -12.75 -14.81
N ASP A 7 -2.61 -12.48 -15.56
CA ASP A 7 -2.57 -11.44 -16.58
C ASP A 7 -2.77 -10.07 -15.91
N ALA A 8 -1.65 -9.42 -15.63
CA ALA A 8 -1.66 -8.12 -14.98
C ALA A 8 -1.65 -6.95 -15.98
N LYS A 9 -1.77 -7.21 -17.29
CA LYS A 9 -1.64 -6.17 -18.32
C LYS A 9 -2.71 -5.09 -18.16
N GLU A 10 -3.95 -5.49 -17.95
CA GLU A 10 -5.06 -4.56 -17.74
C GLU A 10 -4.87 -3.75 -16.46
N ILE A 11 -4.54 -4.40 -15.34
CA ILE A 11 -4.31 -3.74 -14.06
C ILE A 11 -3.16 -2.73 -14.14
N VAL A 12 -2.06 -3.10 -14.82
CA VAL A 12 -0.92 -2.19 -15.02
C VAL A 12 -1.32 -0.98 -15.86
N ASN A 13 -2.12 -1.17 -16.92
CA ASN A 13 -2.62 -0.06 -17.73
C ASN A 13 -3.52 0.88 -16.91
N GLU A 14 -4.40 0.35 -16.08
CA GLU A 14 -5.24 1.15 -15.16
C GLU A 14 -4.39 1.94 -14.18
N VAL A 15 -3.38 1.31 -13.57
CA VAL A 15 -2.44 1.98 -12.65
C VAL A 15 -1.71 3.13 -13.34
N VAL A 16 -1.23 2.94 -14.57
CA VAL A 16 -0.56 3.99 -15.35
C VAL A 16 -1.52 5.14 -15.63
N GLN A 17 -2.75 4.86 -16.05
CA GLN A 17 -3.76 5.89 -16.33
C GLN A 17 -4.12 6.68 -15.06
N LEU A 18 -4.31 6.01 -13.93
CA LEU A 18 -4.60 6.66 -12.65
C LEU A 18 -3.43 7.57 -12.21
N ASP A 19 -2.19 7.12 -12.36
CA ASP A 19 -1.03 7.93 -12.01
C ASP A 19 -0.87 9.15 -12.94
N GLU A 20 -1.17 9.02 -14.23
CA GLU A 20 -1.19 10.15 -15.15
C GLU A 20 -2.25 11.19 -14.76
N GLN A 21 -3.46 10.75 -14.41
CA GLN A 21 -4.53 11.63 -13.95
C GLN A 21 -4.16 12.32 -12.62
N ARG A 22 -3.59 11.58 -11.68
CA ARG A 22 -3.13 12.11 -10.39
C ARG A 22 -2.07 13.19 -10.61
N ARG A 23 -1.06 12.92 -11.44
CA ARG A 23 0.01 13.88 -11.77
C ARG A 23 -0.54 15.13 -12.46
N ALA A 24 -1.44 14.97 -13.42
CA ALA A 24 -2.09 16.10 -14.09
C ALA A 24 -2.90 16.96 -13.11
N THR A 25 -3.67 16.32 -12.23
CA THR A 25 -4.45 17.02 -11.19
C THR A 25 -3.53 17.75 -10.19
N GLN A 26 -2.41 17.14 -9.80
CA GLN A 26 -1.42 17.78 -8.92
C GLN A 26 -0.81 19.03 -9.56
N VAL A 27 -0.42 18.97 -10.84
CA VAL A 27 0.12 20.12 -11.58
C VAL A 27 -0.92 21.24 -11.66
N GLU A 28 -2.20 20.91 -11.90
CA GLU A 28 -3.27 21.92 -11.92
C GLU A 28 -3.47 22.55 -10.55
N LEU A 29 -3.44 21.77 -9.49
CA LEU A 29 -3.52 22.25 -8.10
C LEU A 29 -2.36 23.21 -7.79
N ASP A 30 -1.12 22.83 -8.10
CA ASP A 30 0.06 23.64 -7.85
C ASP A 30 0.02 24.97 -8.61
N ASN A 31 -0.43 24.97 -9.87
CA ASN A 31 -0.62 26.17 -10.66
C ASN A 31 -1.70 27.09 -10.06
N THR A 32 -2.83 26.49 -9.63
CA THR A 32 -3.92 27.24 -8.99
C THR A 32 -3.50 27.89 -7.68
N LEU A 33 -2.77 27.16 -6.85
CA LEU A 33 -2.18 27.68 -5.61
C LEU A 33 -1.16 28.78 -5.87
N SER A 34 -0.28 28.61 -6.88
CA SER A 34 0.70 29.61 -7.28
C SER A 34 0.03 30.91 -7.74
N GLU A 35 -1.03 30.82 -8.56
CA GLU A 35 -1.84 31.98 -9.00
C GLU A 35 -2.52 32.67 -7.81
N SER A 36 -3.14 31.89 -6.91
CA SER A 36 -3.77 32.44 -5.69
C SER A 36 -2.78 33.18 -4.80
N ASN A 37 -1.54 32.65 -4.67
CA ASN A 37 -0.49 33.30 -3.89
C ASN A 37 0.01 34.60 -4.54
N LYS A 38 0.13 34.64 -5.87
CA LYS A 38 0.45 35.88 -6.61
C LYS A 38 -0.62 36.94 -6.40
N LEU A 39 -1.89 36.60 -6.63
CA LEU A 39 -3.00 37.53 -6.44
C LEU A 39 -3.09 38.04 -5.00
N SER A 40 -2.77 37.20 -4.01
CA SER A 40 -2.74 37.62 -2.61
C SER A 40 -1.68 38.69 -2.33
N LYS A 41 -0.50 38.61 -2.98
CA LYS A 41 0.52 39.65 -2.91
C LYS A 41 0.07 40.94 -3.60
N ASP A 42 -0.48 40.82 -4.83
CA ASP A 42 -0.98 41.97 -5.60
C ASP A 42 -2.09 42.72 -4.86
N ILE A 43 -3.00 41.99 -4.19
CA ILE A 43 -4.03 42.58 -3.32
C ILE A 43 -3.38 43.38 -2.18
N GLY A 44 -2.31 42.84 -1.56
CA GLY A 44 -1.58 43.55 -0.50
C GLY A 44 -0.97 44.89 -1.00
N ASP A 45 -0.39 44.86 -2.18
CA ASP A 45 0.25 46.06 -2.76
C ASP A 45 -0.79 47.09 -3.23
N LEU A 46 -1.89 46.66 -3.86
CA LEU A 46 -3.02 47.54 -4.21
C LEU A 46 -3.67 48.19 -2.99
N MET A 47 -3.81 47.43 -1.91
CA MET A 47 -4.34 48.00 -0.65
C MET A 47 -3.43 49.06 -0.04
N LYS A 48 -2.09 48.89 -0.10
CA LYS A 48 -1.12 49.93 0.32
C LYS A 48 -1.18 51.13 -0.56
N ALA A 49 -1.39 50.97 -1.88
CA ALA A 49 -1.52 52.05 -2.85
C ALA A 49 -2.90 52.76 -2.79
N GLY A 50 -3.83 52.32 -1.96
CA GLY A 50 -5.17 52.91 -1.85
C GLY A 50 -6.15 52.52 -2.95
N GLU A 51 -5.78 51.61 -3.87
CA GLU A 51 -6.60 51.16 -5.00
C GLU A 51 -7.64 50.10 -4.61
N LYS A 52 -8.56 50.47 -3.73
CA LYS A 52 -9.52 49.50 -3.11
C LYS A 52 -10.44 48.79 -4.12
N SER A 53 -10.89 49.48 -5.18
CA SER A 53 -11.73 48.88 -6.19
C SER A 53 -11.09 47.73 -6.94
N LYS A 54 -9.80 47.91 -7.34
CA LYS A 54 -9.04 46.86 -8.01
C LYS A 54 -8.73 45.68 -7.04
N ALA A 55 -8.41 46.00 -5.79
CA ALA A 55 -8.19 44.99 -4.78
C ALA A 55 -9.44 44.13 -4.53
N THR A 56 -10.63 44.68 -4.59
CA THR A 56 -11.89 43.95 -4.43
C THR A 56 -12.10 42.92 -5.55
N ILE A 57 -11.85 43.30 -6.80
CA ILE A 57 -11.98 42.40 -7.97
C ILE A 57 -11.00 41.22 -7.82
N LEU A 58 -9.74 41.49 -7.40
CA LEU A 58 -8.77 40.41 -7.18
C LEU A 58 -9.11 39.51 -5.99
N LYS A 59 -9.77 40.04 -4.95
CA LYS A 59 -10.28 39.25 -3.84
C LYS A 59 -11.34 38.24 -4.30
N GLU A 60 -12.29 38.67 -5.12
CA GLU A 60 -13.31 37.77 -5.68
C GLU A 60 -12.67 36.65 -6.49
N LYS A 61 -11.69 36.99 -7.36
CA LYS A 61 -10.93 35.98 -8.10
C LYS A 61 -10.19 35.00 -7.17
N THR A 62 -9.62 35.53 -6.07
CA THR A 62 -8.91 34.68 -5.10
C THR A 62 -9.84 33.72 -4.38
N VAL A 63 -11.10 34.10 -4.12
CA VAL A 63 -12.11 33.21 -3.54
C VAL A 63 -12.38 32.04 -4.48
N LEU A 64 -12.63 32.32 -5.77
CA LEU A 64 -12.86 31.26 -6.78
C LEU A 64 -11.65 30.30 -6.91
N LEU A 65 -10.42 30.84 -6.89
CA LEU A 65 -9.22 29.99 -6.92
C LEU A 65 -9.07 29.12 -5.66
N LYS A 66 -9.49 29.63 -4.51
CA LYS A 66 -9.49 28.82 -3.26
C LYS A 66 -10.50 27.67 -3.33
N GLU A 67 -11.71 27.93 -3.85
CA GLU A 67 -12.70 26.88 -4.05
C GLU A 67 -12.18 25.84 -5.04
N LYS A 68 -11.66 26.28 -6.19
CA LYS A 68 -11.05 25.39 -7.19
C LYS A 68 -9.88 24.57 -6.59
N SER A 69 -9.00 25.19 -5.79
CA SER A 69 -7.90 24.48 -5.18
C SER A 69 -8.35 23.42 -4.17
N LYS A 70 -9.46 23.66 -3.46
CA LYS A 70 -10.06 22.67 -2.58
C LYS A 70 -10.61 21.47 -3.35
N GLU A 71 -11.35 21.70 -4.42
CA GLU A 71 -11.87 20.63 -5.28
C GLU A 71 -10.74 19.81 -5.90
N LEU A 72 -9.67 20.47 -6.37
CA LEU A 72 -8.51 19.79 -6.93
C LEU A 72 -7.74 18.97 -5.89
N ALA A 73 -7.63 19.46 -4.65
CA ALA A 73 -7.02 18.72 -3.57
C ALA A 73 -7.82 17.45 -3.22
N GLU A 74 -9.13 17.57 -3.07
CA GLU A 74 -10.02 16.42 -2.83
C GLU A 74 -9.94 15.40 -3.97
N LYS A 75 -9.87 15.86 -5.22
CA LYS A 75 -9.70 15.00 -6.39
C LYS A 75 -8.32 14.31 -6.41
N ALA A 76 -7.25 15.03 -6.08
CA ALA A 76 -5.90 14.47 -6.01
C ALA A 76 -5.80 13.39 -4.94
N ASP A 77 -6.40 13.60 -3.76
CA ASP A 77 -6.45 12.63 -2.67
C ASP A 77 -7.27 11.40 -3.06
N ALA A 78 -8.41 11.57 -3.72
CA ALA A 78 -9.22 10.47 -4.21
C ALA A 78 -8.45 9.60 -5.22
N LEU A 79 -7.78 10.23 -6.20
CA LEU A 79 -6.95 9.53 -7.19
C LEU A 79 -5.74 8.82 -6.55
N ALA A 80 -5.14 9.42 -5.53
CA ALA A 80 -4.03 8.79 -4.80
C ALA A 80 -4.48 7.54 -4.04
N ASN A 81 -5.63 7.59 -3.40
CA ASN A 81 -6.21 6.44 -2.71
C ASN A 81 -6.61 5.33 -3.69
N GLU A 82 -7.26 5.66 -4.80
CA GLU A 82 -7.63 4.69 -5.83
C GLU A 82 -6.40 4.02 -6.45
N LEU A 83 -5.36 4.79 -6.74
CA LEU A 83 -4.08 4.28 -7.21
C LEU A 83 -3.45 3.29 -6.21
N LEU A 84 -3.47 3.63 -4.92
CA LEU A 84 -2.93 2.78 -3.86
C LEU A 84 -3.68 1.45 -3.76
N GLU A 85 -5.01 1.49 -3.77
CA GLU A 85 -5.85 0.28 -3.76
C GLU A 85 -5.58 -0.62 -4.98
N LYS A 86 -5.42 -0.03 -6.16
CA LYS A 86 -5.04 -0.79 -7.36
C LYS A 86 -3.64 -1.41 -7.25
N LEU A 87 -2.67 -0.67 -6.71
CA LEU A 87 -1.31 -1.18 -6.50
C LEU A 87 -1.29 -2.38 -5.55
N TYR A 88 -2.13 -2.41 -4.51
CA TYR A 88 -2.24 -3.55 -3.61
C TYR A 88 -2.77 -4.82 -4.29
N THR A 89 -3.46 -4.71 -5.41
CA THR A 89 -3.91 -5.89 -6.18
C THR A 89 -2.79 -6.51 -7.02
N LEU A 90 -1.69 -5.79 -7.24
CA LEU A 90 -0.56 -6.27 -8.03
C LEU A 90 0.39 -7.11 -7.16
N PRO A 91 0.58 -8.38 -7.45
CA PRO A 91 1.56 -9.18 -6.74
C PRO A 91 2.99 -8.80 -7.14
N ASN A 92 3.94 -9.02 -6.23
CA ASN A 92 5.35 -8.84 -6.53
C ASN A 92 5.83 -9.77 -7.66
N LEU A 93 6.80 -9.30 -8.43
CA LEU A 93 7.46 -10.13 -9.43
C LEU A 93 8.29 -11.21 -8.72
N PRO A 94 8.10 -12.49 -9.07
CA PRO A 94 8.98 -13.53 -8.56
C PRO A 94 10.38 -13.39 -9.18
N ALA A 95 11.40 -13.77 -8.41
CA ALA A 95 12.77 -13.82 -8.93
C ALA A 95 12.90 -14.79 -10.11
N ASP A 96 13.92 -14.61 -10.95
CA ASP A 96 14.10 -15.44 -12.15
C ASP A 96 14.32 -16.93 -11.84
N ILE A 97 14.92 -17.21 -10.70
CA ILE A 97 15.15 -18.58 -10.22
C ILE A 97 13.86 -19.33 -9.83
N VAL A 98 12.77 -18.60 -9.54
CA VAL A 98 11.48 -19.22 -9.15
C VAL A 98 10.86 -19.89 -10.38
N PRO A 99 10.58 -21.20 -10.35
CA PRO A 99 9.92 -21.90 -11.44
C PRO A 99 8.45 -21.45 -11.58
N GLU A 100 7.87 -21.71 -12.74
CA GLU A 100 6.44 -21.56 -12.95
C GLU A 100 5.71 -22.69 -12.22
N GLY A 101 4.57 -22.37 -11.61
CA GLY A 101 3.75 -23.36 -10.92
C GLY A 101 2.42 -22.78 -10.48
N LYS A 102 1.42 -23.63 -10.37
CA LYS A 102 0.05 -23.31 -9.92
C LYS A 102 -0.29 -23.95 -8.59
N THR A 103 0.32 -25.09 -8.30
CA THR A 103 0.01 -25.89 -7.13
C THR A 103 1.27 -26.21 -6.32
N PRO A 104 1.15 -26.57 -5.04
CA PRO A 104 2.29 -26.96 -4.20
C PRO A 104 3.08 -28.15 -4.73
N GLU A 105 2.44 -29.05 -5.49
CA GLU A 105 3.06 -30.26 -6.08
C GLU A 105 4.07 -29.91 -7.19
N GLU A 106 3.93 -28.71 -7.80
CA GLU A 106 4.85 -28.21 -8.83
C GLU A 106 6.07 -27.48 -8.23
N ASN A 107 6.17 -27.40 -6.89
CA ASN A 107 7.34 -26.82 -6.23
C ASN A 107 8.58 -27.65 -6.50
N VAL A 108 9.66 -26.98 -6.92
CA VAL A 108 10.96 -27.62 -7.15
C VAL A 108 11.81 -27.48 -5.89
N ASN A 109 12.34 -28.60 -5.42
CA ASN A 109 13.34 -28.58 -4.36
C ASN A 109 14.69 -28.10 -4.94
N VAL A 110 15.09 -26.88 -4.60
CA VAL A 110 16.32 -26.26 -5.12
C VAL A 110 17.57 -26.58 -4.28
N PHE A 111 17.39 -27.04 -3.05
CA PHE A 111 18.47 -27.42 -2.17
C PHE A 111 17.99 -28.42 -1.12
N GLN A 112 18.78 -29.47 -0.92
CA GLN A 112 18.57 -30.45 0.14
C GLN A 112 19.92 -30.94 0.62
N GLU A 113 20.17 -30.90 1.91
CA GLU A 113 21.41 -31.39 2.55
C GLU A 113 21.07 -32.27 3.74
N GLY A 114 21.92 -33.27 3.97
CA GLY A 114 21.77 -34.23 5.04
C GLY A 114 20.82 -35.38 4.75
N ALA A 115 20.84 -36.39 5.61
CA ALA A 115 19.93 -37.52 5.53
C ALA A 115 18.61 -37.20 6.23
N ILE A 116 17.48 -37.49 5.57
CA ILE A 116 16.19 -37.40 6.20
C ILE A 116 16.07 -38.47 7.29
N PRO A 117 15.84 -38.10 8.56
CA PRO A 117 15.76 -39.08 9.62
C PRO A 117 14.55 -40.00 9.43
N VAL A 118 14.74 -41.28 9.57
CA VAL A 118 13.64 -42.25 9.61
C VAL A 118 13.04 -42.22 11.02
N LEU A 119 11.82 -41.75 11.12
CA LEU A 119 11.11 -41.68 12.39
C LEU A 119 10.53 -43.05 12.74
N HIS A 120 10.46 -43.37 14.04
CA HIS A 120 9.82 -44.61 14.53
C HIS A 120 8.33 -44.59 14.29
N GLU A 121 7.68 -45.75 14.30
CA GLU A 121 6.26 -45.97 13.97
C GLU A 121 5.27 -45.17 14.87
N GLY A 122 5.69 -44.81 16.10
CA GLY A 122 4.91 -44.00 17.04
C GLY A 122 5.28 -42.53 17.07
N ALA A 123 5.99 -42.03 16.06
CA ALA A 123 6.38 -40.59 16.01
C ALA A 123 5.15 -39.69 15.91
N GLN A 124 5.07 -38.71 16.80
CA GLN A 124 3.99 -37.74 16.85
C GLN A 124 4.30 -36.51 15.99
N PRO A 125 3.33 -35.95 15.24
CA PRO A 125 3.54 -34.72 14.51
C PRO A 125 3.71 -33.52 15.46
N HIS A 126 4.31 -32.44 14.97
CA HIS A 126 4.65 -31.29 15.78
C HIS A 126 3.46 -30.66 16.51
N TRP A 127 2.25 -30.64 15.91
CA TRP A 127 1.05 -30.10 16.55
C TRP A 127 0.57 -30.92 17.75
N GLU A 128 0.85 -32.24 17.80
CA GLU A 128 0.60 -33.08 18.97
C GLU A 128 1.68 -32.85 20.04
N LEU A 129 2.94 -32.71 19.62
CA LEU A 129 4.05 -32.44 20.53
C LEU A 129 3.87 -31.09 21.23
N VAL A 130 3.46 -30.03 20.52
CA VAL A 130 3.25 -28.72 21.17
C VAL A 130 2.10 -28.76 22.18
N LYS A 131 1.05 -29.54 21.95
CA LYS A 131 -0.01 -29.80 22.94
C LYS A 131 0.50 -30.59 24.15
N LYS A 132 1.21 -31.70 23.87
CA LYS A 132 1.76 -32.58 24.91
C LYS A 132 2.72 -31.84 25.86
N TYR A 133 3.55 -30.97 25.34
CA TYR A 133 4.53 -30.23 26.12
C TYR A 133 4.06 -28.81 26.54
N ASP A 134 2.87 -28.41 26.13
CA ASP A 134 2.27 -27.08 26.39
C ASP A 134 3.23 -25.91 26.11
N ILE A 135 3.89 -25.98 24.95
CA ILE A 135 4.92 -25.01 24.55
C ILE A 135 4.42 -23.95 23.57
N ILE A 136 3.31 -24.21 22.87
CA ILE A 136 2.67 -23.23 21.94
C ILE A 136 1.16 -23.30 22.15
N ASP A 137 0.55 -22.11 22.19
CA ASP A 137 -0.89 -21.91 22.30
C ASP A 137 -1.42 -21.18 21.08
N PHE A 138 -2.06 -21.90 20.17
CA PHE A 138 -2.64 -21.34 18.95
C PHE A 138 -4.00 -20.68 19.22
N GLU A 139 -4.76 -21.14 20.25
CA GLU A 139 -6.05 -20.55 20.58
C GLU A 139 -5.87 -19.15 21.15
N LEU A 140 -4.87 -18.98 22.03
CA LEU A 140 -4.50 -17.69 22.56
C LEU A 140 -3.97 -16.76 21.44
N GLY A 141 -3.19 -17.29 20.51
CA GLY A 141 -2.72 -16.56 19.32
C GLY A 141 -3.87 -16.00 18.50
N ASN A 142 -4.89 -16.80 18.24
CA ASN A 142 -6.08 -16.35 17.52
C ASN A 142 -6.85 -15.24 18.26
N LYS A 143 -6.90 -15.28 19.60
CA LYS A 143 -7.57 -14.24 20.41
C LYS A 143 -6.81 -12.90 20.41
N ILE A 144 -5.48 -12.95 20.32
CA ILE A 144 -4.63 -11.75 20.42
C ILE A 144 -4.47 -11.07 19.06
N THR A 145 -4.24 -11.85 17.99
CA THR A 145 -3.79 -11.29 16.71
C THR A 145 -4.61 -11.78 15.52
N GLY A 146 -5.15 -13.00 15.57
CA GLY A 146 -5.86 -13.64 14.46
C GLY A 146 -5.29 -15.01 14.09
N ALA A 147 -5.86 -15.63 13.05
CA ALA A 147 -5.50 -16.98 12.63
C ALA A 147 -4.03 -17.12 12.22
N GLY A 148 -3.39 -18.19 12.68
CA GLY A 148 -2.03 -18.55 12.30
C GLY A 148 -0.91 -17.95 13.17
N PHE A 149 -1.23 -17.16 14.19
CA PHE A 149 -0.24 -16.64 15.12
C PHE A 149 -0.06 -17.57 16.32
N PRO A 150 1.16 -18.10 16.57
CA PRO A 150 1.46 -18.91 17.74
C PRO A 150 1.82 -18.03 18.94
N VAL A 151 1.38 -18.43 20.13
CA VAL A 151 1.91 -17.86 21.40
C VAL A 151 2.82 -18.90 22.04
N TYR A 152 4.10 -18.59 22.14
CA TYR A 152 5.09 -19.46 22.78
C TYR A 152 4.97 -19.35 24.31
N LYS A 153 4.94 -20.49 25.02
CA LYS A 153 4.75 -20.58 26.46
C LYS A 153 5.94 -21.27 27.14
N GLY A 154 6.31 -20.78 28.30
CA GLY A 154 7.28 -21.42 29.17
C GLY A 154 8.58 -21.83 28.50
N LYS A 155 8.85 -23.12 28.40
CA LYS A 155 10.05 -23.66 27.72
C LYS A 155 10.05 -23.41 26.20
N GLY A 156 8.87 -23.34 25.56
CA GLY A 156 8.74 -22.99 24.14
C GLY A 156 9.29 -21.60 23.84
N ALA A 157 8.99 -20.62 24.69
CA ALA A 157 9.54 -19.27 24.57
C ALA A 157 11.06 -19.16 24.76
N LYS A 158 11.67 -20.17 25.41
CA LYS A 158 13.14 -20.23 25.57
C LYS A 158 13.83 -20.92 24.38
N LEU A 159 13.09 -21.77 23.65
CA LEU A 159 13.60 -22.45 22.47
C LEU A 159 13.58 -21.56 21.22
N GLN A 160 12.64 -20.60 21.17
CA GLN A 160 12.53 -19.58 20.13
C GLN A 160 13.61 -18.50 20.27
#